data_8ab30cefc45717d1ba5ca40edc983c5e
#
_entry.id   8ab30cefc45717d1ba5ca40edc983c5e
#
_cell.length_a   1.000
_cell.length_b   1.000
_cell.length_c   1.000
_cell.angle_alpha   90.00
_cell.angle_beta   90.00
_cell.angle_gamma   90.00
#
_symmetry.space_group_name_H-M   'P 1'
#
loop_
_entity.id
_entity.type
_entity.pdbx_description
1 polymer ?
#
loop_
_entity_poly.entity_id
_entity_poly.type
_entity_poly.pdbx_seq_one_letter_code
_entity_poly.pdbx_strand_id
1 'polypeptide(L)'
;METNEDVLNIVYKKNEGFNYETDENGIITVLEKQDHWIQRLFRKIGFRIPKYKRTELDKFGSFIVKQVDGEKTVEEIGVLLSDEFGEEANPLYERLLLFLNYIDVDCNYIERIAQ
;
A
#
# COMPACT_ATOMS: atom_id res chain seq x y z
N MET A 1 20.53 -15.16 -1.79
CA MET A 1 19.21 -15.62 -1.31
C MET A 1 18.92 -14.96 0.03
N GLU A 2 17.82 -14.20 0.07
CA GLU A 2 17.45 -13.52 1.31
C GLU A 2 16.92 -14.53 2.32
N THR A 3 17.35 -14.39 3.56
CA THR A 3 16.81 -15.20 4.66
C THR A 3 15.54 -14.52 5.17
N ASN A 4 14.76 -15.23 5.98
CA ASN A 4 13.57 -14.65 6.62
C ASN A 4 13.93 -13.45 7.50
N GLU A 5 15.11 -13.49 8.12
CA GLU A 5 15.61 -12.39 8.94
C GLU A 5 15.86 -11.13 8.11
N ASP A 6 16.43 -11.29 6.92
CA ASP A 6 16.70 -10.16 6.04
C ASP A 6 15.41 -9.49 5.61
N VAL A 7 14.39 -10.29 5.30
CA VAL A 7 13.07 -9.78 4.90
C VAL A 7 12.41 -9.00 6.05
N LEU A 8 12.55 -9.49 7.28
CA LEU A 8 11.98 -8.85 8.47
C LEU A 8 12.63 -7.51 8.80
N ASN A 9 13.85 -7.30 8.31
CA ASN A 9 14.57 -6.05 8.56
C ASN A 9 14.36 -4.98 7.49
N ILE A 10 13.58 -5.30 6.45
CA ILE A 10 13.29 -4.33 5.40
C ILE A 10 12.46 -3.19 5.95
N VAL A 11 12.80 -1.97 5.55
CA VAL A 11 12.04 -0.77 5.86
C VAL A 11 11.47 -0.21 4.56
N TYR A 12 10.20 0.13 4.58
CA TYR A 12 9.51 0.73 3.43
C TYR A 12 9.12 2.17 3.74
N LYS A 13 9.05 2.97 2.70
CA LYS A 13 8.49 4.32 2.78
C LYS A 13 7.46 4.51 1.67
N LYS A 14 6.57 5.47 1.86
CA LYS A 14 5.60 5.82 0.82
C LYS A 14 6.29 6.60 -0.29
N ASN A 15 5.93 6.32 -1.53
CA ASN A 15 6.46 7.06 -2.68
C ASN A 15 5.87 8.46 -2.73
N GLU A 16 6.62 9.40 -3.28
CA GLU A 16 6.19 10.80 -3.38
C GLU A 16 4.85 10.98 -4.09
N GLY A 17 4.61 10.20 -5.11
CA GLY A 17 3.38 10.29 -5.89
C GLY A 17 2.19 9.53 -5.31
N PHE A 18 2.35 8.94 -4.12
CA PHE A 18 1.30 8.14 -3.51
C PHE A 18 0.28 9.04 -2.80
N ASN A 19 -0.88 9.17 -3.43
CA ASN A 19 -1.98 9.98 -2.89
C ASN A 19 -3.09 9.08 -2.37
N TYR A 20 -3.62 9.43 -1.20
CA TYR A 20 -4.70 8.65 -0.60
C TYR A 20 -5.50 9.52 0.36
N GLU A 21 -6.72 9.07 0.64
CA GLU A 21 -7.60 9.67 1.64
C GLU A 21 -7.84 8.65 2.73
N THR A 22 -8.06 9.10 3.96
CA THR A 22 -8.43 8.24 5.08
C THR A 22 -9.78 8.69 5.57
N ASP A 23 -10.75 7.76 5.67
CA ASP A 23 -12.07 8.10 6.18
C ASP A 23 -12.09 8.07 7.72
N GLU A 24 -13.26 8.36 8.29
CA GLU A 24 -13.44 8.41 9.76
C GLU A 24 -13.23 7.05 10.43
N ASN A 25 -13.37 5.97 9.70
CA ASN A 25 -13.14 4.61 10.20
C ASN A 25 -11.70 4.13 10.00
N GLY A 26 -10.85 4.98 9.43
CA GLY A 26 -9.46 4.64 9.19
C GLY A 26 -9.23 3.86 7.90
N ILE A 27 -10.23 3.75 7.05
CA ILE A 27 -10.11 3.06 5.76
C ILE A 27 -9.46 3.99 4.75
N ILE A 28 -8.45 3.48 4.07
CA ILE A 28 -7.70 4.23 3.07
C ILE A 28 -8.27 3.99 1.68
N THR A 29 -8.49 5.07 0.95
CA THR A 29 -8.81 5.03 -0.47
C THR A 29 -7.63 5.63 -1.22
N VAL A 30 -7.01 4.82 -2.07
CA VAL A 30 -5.89 5.26 -2.89
C VAL A 30 -6.42 6.01 -4.10
N LEU A 31 -5.79 7.15 -4.38
CA LEU A 31 -6.14 8.02 -5.52
C LEU A 31 -5.04 7.93 -6.56
N GLU A 32 -5.31 7.23 -7.65
CA GLU A 32 -4.36 7.11 -8.76
C GLU A 32 -4.75 8.06 -9.88
N LYS A 33 -3.81 8.87 -10.31
CA LYS A 33 -4.05 9.79 -11.41
C LYS A 33 -4.16 9.01 -12.72
N GLN A 34 -5.30 9.15 -13.38
CA GLN A 34 -5.52 8.53 -14.68
C GLN A 34 -5.17 9.51 -15.79
N ASP A 35 -3.88 9.69 -16.03
CA ASP A 35 -3.40 10.54 -17.11
C ASP A 35 -2.79 9.68 -18.21
N HIS A 36 -3.62 8.83 -18.80
CA HIS A 36 -3.23 7.93 -19.87
C HIS A 36 -3.69 8.52 -21.21
N TRP A 37 -2.93 8.23 -22.30
CA TRP A 37 -3.25 8.74 -23.62
C TRP A 37 -4.67 8.36 -24.09
N ILE A 38 -5.14 7.16 -23.70
CA ILE A 38 -6.48 6.69 -24.03
C ILE A 38 -7.53 7.59 -23.41
N GLN A 39 -7.31 8.02 -22.16
CA GLN A 39 -8.23 8.90 -21.47
C GLN A 39 -8.26 10.29 -22.05
N ARG A 40 -7.10 10.79 -22.49
CA ARG A 40 -7.04 12.08 -23.19
C ARG A 40 -7.82 12.02 -24.49
N LEU A 41 -7.71 10.89 -25.19
CA LEU A 41 -8.44 10.67 -26.44
C LEU A 41 -9.94 10.63 -26.19
N PHE A 42 -10.41 9.89 -25.18
CA PHE A 42 -11.81 9.79 -24.83
C PHE A 42 -12.40 11.13 -24.38
N ARG A 43 -11.63 11.94 -23.66
CA ARG A 43 -12.06 13.29 -23.28
C ARG A 43 -12.29 14.17 -24.49
N LYS A 44 -11.44 14.03 -25.52
CA LYS A 44 -11.58 14.77 -26.78
C LYS A 44 -12.89 14.43 -27.51
N ILE A 45 -13.36 13.19 -27.38
CA ILE A 45 -14.59 12.72 -28.03
C ILE A 45 -15.83 12.99 -27.18
N GLY A 46 -15.67 13.57 -25.98
CA GLY A 46 -16.78 13.95 -25.12
C GLY A 46 -17.16 12.96 -24.04
N PHE A 47 -16.40 11.89 -23.85
CA PHE A 47 -16.61 10.96 -22.75
C PHE A 47 -16.05 11.52 -21.46
N ARG A 48 -16.85 11.45 -20.40
CA ARG A 48 -16.42 11.85 -19.06
C ARG A 48 -15.72 10.67 -18.39
N ILE A 49 -14.40 10.76 -18.27
CA ILE A 49 -13.61 9.78 -17.52
C ILE A 49 -13.14 10.44 -16.24
N PRO A 50 -13.29 9.80 -15.07
CA PRO A 50 -12.78 10.35 -13.81
C PRO A 50 -11.29 10.66 -13.90
N LYS A 51 -10.90 11.79 -13.34
CA LYS A 51 -9.50 12.23 -13.32
C LYS A 51 -8.63 11.31 -12.48
N TYR A 52 -9.23 10.66 -11.47
CA TYR A 52 -8.54 9.76 -10.56
C TYR A 52 -9.27 8.43 -10.49
N LYS A 53 -8.49 7.36 -10.45
CA LYS A 53 -9.00 6.05 -10.12
C LYS A 53 -8.97 5.94 -8.60
N ARG A 54 -10.07 5.54 -8.01
CA ARG A 54 -10.19 5.39 -6.56
C ARG A 54 -10.20 3.90 -6.22
N THR A 55 -9.28 3.48 -5.36
CA THR A 55 -9.20 2.09 -4.91
C THR A 55 -9.29 2.08 -3.40
N GLU A 56 -10.38 1.54 -2.86
CA GLU A 56 -10.56 1.42 -1.42
C GLU A 56 -9.84 0.16 -0.92
N LEU A 57 -9.00 0.33 0.09
CA LEU A 57 -8.33 -0.80 0.75
C LEU A 57 -9.22 -1.30 1.89
N ASP A 58 -9.09 -2.59 2.21
CA ASP A 58 -9.80 -3.12 3.38
C ASP A 58 -9.13 -2.63 4.68
N LYS A 59 -9.70 -3.02 5.81
CA LYS A 59 -9.19 -2.60 7.12
C LYS A 59 -7.76 -3.08 7.35
N PHE A 60 -7.43 -4.27 6.86
CA PHE A 60 -6.12 -4.87 7.00
C PHE A 60 -5.07 -4.09 6.20
N GLY A 61 -5.32 -3.88 4.91
CA GLY A 61 -4.43 -3.12 4.05
C GLY A 61 -4.28 -1.67 4.49
N SER A 62 -5.38 -1.05 4.93
CA SER A 62 -5.35 0.32 5.43
C SER A 62 -4.45 0.46 6.65
N PHE A 63 -4.51 -0.51 7.56
CA PHE A 63 -3.67 -0.51 8.75
C PHE A 63 -2.19 -0.61 8.37
N ILE A 64 -1.85 -1.53 7.45
CA ILE A 64 -0.46 -1.72 7.00
C ILE A 64 0.10 -0.45 6.37
N VAL A 65 -0.66 0.18 5.48
CA VAL A 65 -0.22 1.41 4.80
C VAL A 65 0.08 2.51 5.82
N LYS A 66 -0.73 2.63 6.86
CA LYS A 66 -0.51 3.62 7.92
C LYS A 66 0.81 3.39 8.65
N GLN A 67 1.26 2.15 8.76
CA GLN A 67 2.49 1.82 9.48
C GLN A 67 3.75 2.02 8.63
N VAL A 68 3.60 2.15 7.30
CA VAL A 68 4.73 2.40 6.40
C VAL A 68 5.15 3.86 6.54
N ASP A 69 6.21 4.12 7.27
CA ASP A 69 6.64 5.47 7.64
C ASP A 69 8.12 5.76 7.38
N GLY A 70 8.84 4.83 6.77
CA GLY A 70 10.26 5.00 6.52
C GLY A 70 11.16 4.67 7.71
N GLU A 71 10.58 4.20 8.81
CA GLU A 71 11.33 3.88 10.02
C GLU A 71 11.08 2.48 10.53
N LYS A 72 9.82 2.00 10.50
CA LYS A 72 9.47 0.68 10.99
C LYS A 72 9.92 -0.42 10.06
N THR A 73 10.48 -1.47 10.63
CA THR A 73 10.83 -2.69 9.88
C THR A 73 9.55 -3.51 9.63
N VAL A 74 9.64 -4.46 8.70
CA VAL A 74 8.54 -5.42 8.46
C VAL A 74 8.18 -6.15 9.75
N GLU A 75 9.19 -6.55 10.54
CA GLU A 75 8.95 -7.23 11.82
C GLU A 75 8.12 -6.37 12.78
N GLU A 76 8.46 -5.09 12.91
CA GLU A 76 7.73 -4.16 13.76
C GLU A 76 6.30 -3.97 13.30
N ILE A 77 6.10 -3.85 12.00
CA ILE A 77 4.75 -3.74 11.43
C ILE A 77 3.96 -5.01 11.72
N GLY A 78 4.60 -6.18 11.62
CA GLY A 78 3.96 -7.45 11.94
C GLY A 78 3.49 -7.54 13.38
N VAL A 79 4.30 -7.06 14.32
CA VAL A 79 3.92 -7.03 15.74
C VAL A 79 2.68 -6.14 15.96
N LEU A 80 2.68 -4.95 15.36
CA LEU A 80 1.55 -4.03 15.47
C LEU A 80 0.29 -4.63 14.83
N LEU A 81 0.44 -5.31 13.71
CA LEU A 81 -0.66 -5.97 13.02
C LEU A 81 -1.26 -7.08 13.87
N SER A 82 -0.41 -7.86 14.52
CA SER A 82 -0.85 -8.92 15.42
C SER A 82 -1.59 -8.36 16.64
N ASP A 83 -1.10 -7.24 17.16
CA ASP A 83 -1.75 -6.59 18.30
C ASP A 83 -3.14 -6.07 17.93
N GLU A 84 -3.31 -5.55 16.72
CA GLU A 84 -4.58 -4.97 16.27
C GLU A 84 -5.60 -6.04 15.88
N PHE A 85 -5.19 -7.07 15.15
CA PHE A 85 -6.11 -8.04 14.54
C PHE A 85 -6.09 -9.42 15.18
N GLY A 86 -5.05 -9.74 15.97
CA GLY A 86 -4.92 -11.05 16.58
C GLY A 86 -4.90 -12.18 15.57
N GLU A 87 -5.70 -13.20 15.80
CA GLU A 87 -5.73 -14.38 14.92
C GLU A 87 -6.25 -14.10 13.52
N GLU A 88 -7.01 -13.04 13.33
CA GLU A 88 -7.50 -12.64 12.00
C GLU A 88 -6.34 -12.31 11.05
N ALA A 89 -5.20 -11.93 11.59
CA ALA A 89 -4.03 -11.59 10.79
C ALA A 89 -3.26 -12.82 10.29
N ASN A 90 -3.54 -14.01 10.85
CA ASN A 90 -2.79 -15.21 10.49
C ASN A 90 -3.18 -15.77 9.12
N PRO A 91 -2.22 -16.30 8.36
CA PRO A 91 -0.80 -16.40 8.65
C PRO A 91 -0.11 -15.04 8.49
N LEU A 92 0.36 -14.47 9.61
CA LEU A 92 0.75 -13.06 9.76
C LEU A 92 1.76 -12.59 8.72
N TYR A 93 2.96 -13.16 8.72
CA TYR A 93 4.02 -12.66 7.86
C TYR A 93 3.82 -13.03 6.39
N GLU A 94 3.19 -14.16 6.10
CA GLU A 94 2.85 -14.50 4.73
C GLU A 94 1.92 -13.46 4.11
N ARG A 95 0.86 -13.10 4.83
CA ARG A 95 -0.11 -12.11 4.38
C ARG A 95 0.52 -10.73 4.29
N LEU A 96 1.29 -10.35 5.31
CA LEU A 96 1.97 -9.05 5.35
C LEU A 96 2.95 -8.90 4.17
N LEU A 97 3.79 -9.90 3.96
CA LEU A 97 4.78 -9.86 2.89
C LEU A 97 4.15 -9.87 1.49
N LEU A 98 3.10 -10.64 1.30
CA LEU A 98 2.38 -10.65 0.03
C LEU A 98 1.78 -9.27 -0.26
N PHE A 99 1.18 -8.65 0.74
CA PHE A 99 0.58 -7.33 0.58
C PHE A 99 1.64 -6.26 0.33
N LEU A 100 2.71 -6.24 1.11
CA LEU A 100 3.81 -5.28 0.93
C LEU A 100 4.44 -5.43 -0.45
N ASN A 101 4.67 -6.66 -0.89
CA ASN A 101 5.22 -6.90 -2.22
C ASN A 101 4.28 -6.40 -3.31
N TYR A 102 2.99 -6.62 -3.14
CA TYR A 102 1.98 -6.17 -4.10
C TYR A 102 1.99 -4.64 -4.23
N ILE A 103 1.95 -3.92 -3.11
CA ILE A 103 1.91 -2.45 -3.17
C ILE A 103 3.27 -1.84 -3.53
N ASP A 104 4.36 -2.58 -3.36
CA ASP A 104 5.69 -2.15 -3.80
C ASP A 104 5.86 -2.37 -5.31
N VAL A 105 5.72 -3.61 -5.76
CA VAL A 105 6.06 -4.01 -7.13
C VAL A 105 4.94 -3.72 -8.12
N ASP A 106 3.73 -4.17 -7.80
CA ASP A 106 2.61 -4.06 -8.74
C ASP A 106 1.97 -2.68 -8.76
N CYS A 107 1.85 -2.05 -7.60
CA CYS A 107 1.19 -0.76 -7.47
C CYS A 107 2.14 0.43 -7.43
N ASN A 108 3.37 0.21 -7.00
CA ASN A 108 4.37 1.26 -6.85
C ASN A 108 3.95 2.37 -5.87
N TYR A 109 3.24 1.99 -4.80
CA TYR A 109 2.81 2.92 -3.76
C TYR A 109 3.89 3.17 -2.72
N ILE A 110 4.77 2.19 -2.51
CA ILE A 110 5.85 2.25 -1.53
C ILE A 110 7.15 1.78 -2.19
N GLU A 111 8.27 2.02 -1.49
CA GLU A 111 9.57 1.54 -1.94
C GLU A 111 10.43 1.16 -0.75
N ARG A 112 11.38 0.26 -0.98
CA ARG A 112 12.35 -0.11 0.05
C ARG A 112 13.35 1.01 0.23
N ILE A 113 13.70 1.26 1.50
CA ILE A 113 14.79 2.18 1.81
C ILE A 113 16.09 1.40 1.71
N ALA A 114 17.04 1.95 0.95
CA ALA A 114 18.37 1.35 0.85
C ALA A 114 19.07 1.41 2.20
N GLN A 115 19.61 0.27 2.62
CA GLN A 115 20.36 0.16 3.88
C GLN A 115 21.83 -0.06 3.60
#